data_89278d7cc2030a646d41bce59256cc07
#
_entry.id   89278d7cc2030a646d41bce59256cc07
#
_cell.length_a   1.000
_cell.length_b   1.000
_cell.length_c   1.000
_cell.angle_alpha   90.00
_cell.angle_beta   90.00
_cell.angle_gamma   90.00
#
_symmetry.space_group_name_H-M   'P 1'
#
loop_
_entity.id
_entity.type
_entity.pdbx_description
1 polymer ?
#
loop_
_entity_poly.entity_id
_entity_poly.type
_entity_poly.pdbx_seq_one_letter_code
_entity_poly.pdbx_strand_id
1 'polypeptide(L)'
;MLLKVLKEDMRKYYVYILTNKTDKVLYIGVTNNIIRRMHEHKAKLVEGFSSKYNLTKLVYYEETDDVYVAIEREKQLKRWHRDWKINLITKSNPDWKDLSKNTT
;
A
#
# COMPACT_ATOMS: atom_id res chain seq x y z
N MET A 1 -15.12 25.67 -10.92
CA MET A 1 -16.27 24.75 -11.08
C MET A 1 -15.85 23.47 -11.76
N LEU A 2 -15.52 23.53 -13.03
CA LEU A 2 -15.10 22.36 -13.78
C LEU A 2 -13.85 21.71 -13.16
N LEU A 3 -12.88 22.51 -12.78
CA LEU A 3 -11.63 22.02 -12.20
C LEU A 3 -11.88 21.27 -10.88
N LYS A 4 -12.79 21.78 -10.06
CA LYS A 4 -13.16 21.12 -8.80
C LYS A 4 -13.82 19.76 -9.07
N VAL A 5 -14.72 19.70 -10.05
CA VAL A 5 -15.37 18.45 -10.42
C VAL A 5 -14.36 17.44 -10.92
N LEU A 6 -13.39 17.87 -11.74
CA LEU A 6 -12.35 16.99 -12.24
C LEU A 6 -11.48 16.45 -11.12
N LYS A 7 -11.16 17.27 -10.10
CA LYS A 7 -10.40 16.81 -8.95
C LYS A 7 -11.15 15.74 -8.17
N GLU A 8 -12.44 15.89 -8.00
CA GLU A 8 -13.27 14.90 -7.31
C GLU A 8 -13.33 13.59 -8.11
N ASP A 9 -13.46 13.69 -9.44
CA ASP A 9 -13.50 12.52 -10.31
C ASP A 9 -12.15 11.80 -10.38
N MET A 10 -11.07 12.49 -10.03
CA MET A 10 -9.72 11.93 -10.02
C MET A 10 -9.31 11.40 -8.66
N ARG A 11 -10.26 11.30 -7.71
CA ARG A 11 -10.00 10.75 -6.40
C ARG A 11 -9.55 9.29 -6.52
N LYS A 12 -8.48 8.95 -5.79
CA LYS A 12 -7.90 7.61 -5.85
C LYS A 12 -7.82 6.99 -4.46
N TYR A 13 -7.90 5.67 -4.45
CA TYR A 13 -7.68 4.86 -3.26
C TYR A 13 -6.64 3.80 -3.60
N TYR A 14 -5.86 3.41 -2.61
CA TYR A 14 -4.74 2.50 -2.80
C TYR A 14 -4.83 1.36 -1.82
N VAL A 15 -4.66 0.14 -2.33
CA VAL A 15 -4.39 -1.04 -1.51
C VAL A 15 -2.90 -1.30 -1.64
N TYR A 16 -2.20 -1.43 -0.53
CA TYR A 16 -0.74 -1.49 -0.56
C TYR A 16 -0.23 -2.59 0.35
N ILE A 17 0.97 -3.05 0.05
CA ILE A 17 1.67 -4.04 0.86
C ILE A 17 3.02 -3.46 1.27
N LEU A 18 3.25 -3.47 2.58
CA LEU A 18 4.53 -3.08 3.17
C LEU A 18 5.28 -4.31 3.63
N THR A 19 6.60 -4.19 3.68
CA THR A 19 7.44 -5.20 4.29
C THR A 19 8.56 -4.53 5.08
N ASN A 20 9.26 -5.34 5.86
CA ASN A 20 10.43 -4.89 6.58
C ASN A 20 11.69 -5.06 5.70
N LYS A 21 12.82 -4.59 6.21
CA LYS A 21 14.09 -4.58 5.48
C LYS A 21 14.50 -5.98 5.00
N THR A 22 14.11 -7.03 5.72
CA THR A 22 14.48 -8.41 5.40
C THR A 22 13.40 -9.15 4.61
N ASP A 23 12.33 -8.47 4.20
CA ASP A 23 11.23 -9.02 3.38
C ASP A 23 10.48 -10.20 4.04
N LYS A 24 10.48 -10.24 5.37
CA LYS A 24 9.91 -11.37 6.11
C LYS A 24 8.48 -11.11 6.60
N VAL A 25 8.14 -9.88 6.87
CA VAL A 25 6.83 -9.51 7.42
C VAL A 25 6.05 -8.72 6.40
N LEU A 26 4.80 -9.10 6.16
CA LEU A 26 3.93 -8.40 5.22
C LEU A 26 2.80 -7.71 5.97
N TYR A 27 2.47 -6.50 5.53
CA TYR A 27 1.36 -5.71 6.05
C TYR A 27 0.54 -5.18 4.89
N ILE A 28 -0.77 -5.36 4.96
CA ILE A 28 -1.68 -4.90 3.91
C ILE A 28 -2.55 -3.79 4.49
N GLY A 29 -2.63 -2.68 3.74
CA GLY A 29 -3.43 -1.54 4.16
C GLY A 29 -4.17 -0.90 3.00
N VAL A 30 -5.03 0.04 3.33
CA VAL A 30 -5.76 0.85 2.36
C VAL A 30 -5.65 2.31 2.75
N THR A 31 -5.51 3.18 1.77
CA THR A 31 -5.40 4.63 2.02
C THR A 31 -5.90 5.40 0.81
N ASN A 32 -6.29 6.65 1.02
CA ASN A 32 -6.60 7.56 -0.07
C ASN A 32 -5.41 8.45 -0.47
N ASN A 33 -4.26 8.28 0.21
CA ASN A 33 -3.07 9.07 -0.09
C ASN A 33 -1.83 8.24 0.25
N ILE A 34 -1.28 7.59 -0.78
CA ILE A 34 -0.17 6.65 -0.57
C ILE A 34 1.12 7.37 -0.15
N ILE A 35 1.35 8.57 -0.65
CA ILE A 35 2.56 9.33 -0.32
C ILE A 35 2.54 9.72 1.15
N ARG A 36 1.43 10.32 1.61
CA ARG A 36 1.27 10.68 3.02
C ARG A 36 1.37 9.45 3.92
N ARG A 37 0.72 8.36 3.53
CA ARG A 37 0.70 7.14 4.33
C ARG A 37 2.09 6.54 4.48
N MET A 38 2.90 6.59 3.42
CA MET A 38 4.29 6.12 3.50
C MET A 38 5.14 6.98 4.42
N HIS A 39 4.94 8.30 4.40
CA HIS A 39 5.62 9.17 5.36
C HIS A 39 5.25 8.80 6.80
N GLU A 40 3.97 8.53 7.05
CA GLU A 40 3.50 8.14 8.39
C GLU A 40 4.12 6.83 8.85
N HIS A 41 4.20 5.83 7.97
CA HIS A 41 4.81 4.55 8.30
C HIS A 41 6.32 4.69 8.56
N LYS A 42 7.02 5.45 7.72
CA LYS A 42 8.46 5.65 7.86
C LYS A 42 8.81 6.44 9.11
N ALA A 43 7.96 7.38 9.49
CA ALA A 43 8.13 8.15 10.72
C ALA A 43 7.59 7.42 11.95
N LYS A 44 7.04 6.21 11.77
CA LYS A 44 6.44 5.37 12.82
C LYS A 44 5.30 6.07 13.56
N LEU A 45 4.55 6.90 12.83
CA LEU A 45 3.38 7.59 13.36
C LEU A 45 2.13 6.69 13.38
N VAL A 46 2.16 5.59 12.62
CA VAL A 46 1.09 4.59 12.63
C VAL A 46 1.39 3.60 13.74
N GLU A 47 0.54 3.56 14.75
CA GLU A 47 0.71 2.68 15.90
C GLU A 47 0.44 1.22 15.54
N GLY A 48 0.95 0.30 16.36
CA GLY A 48 0.66 -1.11 16.28
C GLY A 48 1.65 -1.87 15.42
N PHE A 49 1.11 -2.77 14.60
CA PHE A 49 1.89 -3.77 13.86
C PHE A 49 2.98 -3.17 12.97
N SER A 50 2.63 -2.16 12.20
CA SER A 50 3.55 -1.51 11.26
C SER A 50 4.78 -0.93 11.97
N SER A 51 4.56 -0.19 13.05
CA SER A 51 5.63 0.42 13.83
C SER A 51 6.47 -0.64 14.54
N LYS A 52 5.81 -1.64 15.13
CA LYS A 52 6.47 -2.70 15.89
C LYS A 52 7.47 -3.50 15.04
N TYR A 53 7.12 -3.76 13.78
CA TYR A 53 7.96 -4.60 12.91
C TYR A 53 8.75 -3.82 11.89
N ASN A 54 8.80 -2.49 12.01
CA ASN A 54 9.57 -1.63 11.09
C ASN A 54 9.16 -1.81 9.63
N LEU A 55 7.86 -1.78 9.37
CA LEU A 55 7.32 -1.97 8.03
C LEU A 55 7.36 -0.64 7.29
N THR A 56 8.50 -0.35 6.71
CA THR A 56 8.77 0.95 6.08
C THR A 56 9.02 0.87 4.57
N LYS A 57 8.96 -0.33 4.01
CA LYS A 57 9.27 -0.55 2.59
C LYS A 57 7.99 -0.88 1.85
N LEU A 58 7.64 -0.08 0.84
CA LEU A 58 6.46 -0.29 0.00
C LEU A 58 6.85 -1.18 -1.17
N VAL A 59 6.31 -2.39 -1.22
CA VAL A 59 6.68 -3.36 -2.26
C VAL A 59 5.58 -3.61 -3.29
N TYR A 60 4.36 -3.16 -3.03
CA TYR A 60 3.24 -3.36 -3.95
C TYR A 60 2.12 -2.37 -3.66
N TYR A 61 1.45 -1.89 -4.69
CA TYR A 61 0.19 -1.18 -4.51
C TYR A 61 -0.68 -1.30 -5.77
N GLU A 62 -1.98 -1.18 -5.55
CA GLU A 62 -3.00 -1.08 -6.59
C GLU A 62 -3.78 0.19 -6.36
N GLU A 63 -4.26 0.82 -7.42
CA GLU A 63 -5.12 1.98 -7.27
C GLU A 63 -6.47 1.75 -7.93
N THR A 64 -7.48 2.39 -7.35
CA THR A 64 -8.85 2.37 -7.86
C THR A 64 -9.51 3.70 -7.52
N ASP A 65 -10.55 4.06 -8.27
CA ASP A 65 -11.36 5.25 -7.98
C ASP A 65 -12.56 4.93 -7.07
N ASP A 66 -12.73 3.67 -6.66
CA ASP A 66 -13.86 3.21 -5.87
C ASP A 66 -13.39 2.72 -4.51
N VAL A 67 -13.80 3.41 -3.44
CA VAL A 67 -13.40 3.07 -2.08
C VAL A 67 -13.86 1.66 -1.66
N TYR A 68 -15.02 1.24 -2.11
CA TYR A 68 -15.55 -0.09 -1.76
C TYR A 68 -14.72 -1.20 -2.42
N VAL A 69 -14.29 -0.97 -3.67
CA VAL A 69 -13.39 -1.91 -4.35
C VAL A 69 -12.08 -2.02 -3.59
N ALA A 70 -11.53 -0.89 -3.13
CA ALA A 70 -10.29 -0.89 -2.37
C ALA A 70 -10.42 -1.67 -1.06
N ILE A 71 -11.50 -1.42 -0.31
CA ILE A 71 -11.73 -2.10 0.97
C ILE A 71 -11.90 -3.61 0.78
N GLU A 72 -12.67 -4.02 -0.23
CA GLU A 72 -12.87 -5.44 -0.52
C GLU A 72 -11.56 -6.10 -0.95
N ARG A 73 -10.74 -5.42 -1.73
CA ARG A 73 -9.46 -5.95 -2.16
C ARG A 73 -8.51 -6.13 -0.98
N GLU A 74 -8.45 -5.16 -0.07
CA GLU A 74 -7.65 -5.28 1.14
C GLU A 74 -8.04 -6.52 1.94
N LYS A 75 -9.35 -6.72 2.14
CA LYS A 75 -9.86 -7.89 2.86
C LYS A 75 -9.49 -9.19 2.15
N GLN A 76 -9.59 -9.21 0.82
CA GLN A 76 -9.24 -10.37 0.02
C GLN A 76 -7.76 -10.72 0.19
N LEU A 77 -6.88 -9.72 0.05
CA LEU A 77 -5.44 -9.95 0.17
C LEU A 77 -5.04 -10.41 1.57
N LYS A 78 -5.69 -9.90 2.60
CA LYS A 78 -5.44 -10.33 3.97
C LYS A 78 -5.76 -11.80 4.18
N ARG A 79 -6.73 -12.35 3.45
CA ARG A 79 -7.14 -13.76 3.55
C ARG A 79 -6.29 -14.70 2.71
N TRP A 80 -5.53 -14.18 1.75
CA TRP A 80 -4.68 -15.01 0.91
C TRP A 80 -3.58 -15.68 1.71
N HIS A 81 -3.19 -16.88 1.27
CA HIS A 81 -1.98 -17.52 1.75
C HIS A 81 -0.77 -16.62 1.45
N ARG A 82 0.23 -16.74 2.31
CA ARG A 82 1.44 -15.94 2.17
C ARG A 82 2.09 -16.08 0.79
N ASP A 83 2.13 -17.29 0.25
CA ASP A 83 2.73 -17.56 -1.05
C ASP A 83 2.06 -16.76 -2.17
N TRP A 84 0.75 -16.60 -2.09
CA TRP A 84 0.01 -15.84 -3.10
C TRP A 84 0.36 -14.36 -3.04
N LYS A 85 0.55 -13.84 -1.84
CA LYS A 85 0.96 -12.43 -1.66
C LYS A 85 2.37 -12.22 -2.22
N ILE A 86 3.28 -13.14 -1.93
CA ILE A 86 4.65 -13.10 -2.43
C ILE A 86 4.64 -13.13 -3.97
N ASN A 87 3.86 -14.01 -4.57
CA ASN A 87 3.76 -14.09 -6.02
C ASN A 87 3.20 -12.82 -6.64
N LEU A 88 2.19 -12.23 -6.00
CA LEU A 88 1.62 -10.97 -6.46
C LEU A 88 2.67 -9.85 -6.47
N ILE A 89 3.43 -9.73 -5.40
CA ILE A 89 4.49 -8.73 -5.28
C ILE A 89 5.57 -8.98 -6.34
N THR A 90 6.06 -10.21 -6.41
CA THR A 90 7.19 -10.57 -7.26
C THR A 90 6.87 -10.39 -8.75
N LYS A 91 5.61 -10.62 -9.14
CA LYS A 91 5.19 -10.46 -10.53
C LYS A 91 5.38 -9.02 -11.02
N SER A 92 5.09 -8.03 -10.17
CA SER A 92 5.20 -6.61 -10.54
C SER A 92 6.47 -5.95 -10.07
N ASN A 93 7.12 -6.52 -9.05
CA ASN A 93 8.30 -5.93 -8.41
C ASN A 93 9.27 -7.08 -8.04
N PRO A 94 9.90 -7.71 -9.03
CA PRO A 94 10.69 -8.92 -8.78
C PRO A 94 11.86 -8.72 -7.81
N ASP A 95 12.40 -7.52 -7.73
CA ASP A 95 13.51 -7.21 -6.82
C ASP A 95 13.06 -6.70 -5.46
N TRP A 96 11.75 -6.60 -5.23
CA TRP A 96 11.18 -6.09 -3.98
C TRP A 96 11.76 -4.74 -3.58
N LYS A 97 11.88 -3.85 -4.55
CA LYS A 97 12.37 -2.49 -4.33
C LYS A 97 11.33 -1.68 -3.57
N ASP A 98 11.81 -0.71 -2.81
CA ASP A 98 10.92 0.23 -2.14
C ASP A 98 10.34 1.20 -3.16
N LEU A 99 9.10 0.98 -3.55
CA LEU A 99 8.43 1.77 -4.58
C LEU A 99 8.17 3.21 -4.14
N SER A 100 8.21 3.49 -2.84
CA SER A 100 7.98 4.84 -2.33
C SER A 100 9.12 5.79 -2.63
N LYS A 101 10.30 5.30 -2.92
CA LYS A 101 11.46 6.14 -3.23
C LYS A 101 11.31 6.88 -4.55
N ASN A 102 10.44 6.41 -5.43
CA ASN A 102 10.22 7.01 -6.74
C ASN A 102 8.95 7.87 -6.79
N THR A 103 8.32 8.13 -5.65
CA THR A 103 7.06 8.88 -5.58
C THR A 103 7.24 10.32 -5.14
N THR A 104 8.45 10.77 -5.01
CA THR A 104 8.75 12.17 -4.63
C THR A 104 8.82 13.08 -5.84
#